data_487ad7b357ca110ac79edb384170c8f5
#
_entry.id   487ad7b357ca110ac79edb384170c8f5
#
_cell.length_a   1.000
_cell.length_b   1.000
_cell.length_c   1.000
_cell.angle_alpha   90.00
_cell.angle_beta   90.00
_cell.angle_gamma   90.00
#
_symmetry.space_group_name_H-M   'P 1'
#
loop_
_entity.id
_entity.type
_entity.pdbx_description
1 polymer ?
#
loop_
_entity_poly.entity_id
_entity_poly.type
_entity_poly.pdbx_seq_one_letter_code
_entity_poly.pdbx_strand_id
1 'polypeptide(L)'
;MILLLGFLMMTGVAVAQQLQVQGKVTDATGEGLIGASVLVKGTTSGVITDIDGNYVLLNVNPDAILIFSYVGYQTQELNVSGRNKIDVVLHDDQQVLEEVVVVGYGSLSKKEVSSSIVQVDKKNFNLGAMNNPMEMVSGKVAGLNVNTQAAANPNSSSSLQVRGATSVSASNSPLIVIDGVAGGDIRNIAAQDIESITVLKDAGSAAIYGTRGANGVILVTTKRGSGEAGKTVVTYDSYIAFNVAKPSPDILSADEFRRSRRGTDYGADTDWYGLITRDVAYDTNQYISIDGSTKNGFYGASFNYKSANGLDIVSGREEFGGRFSMEQRVLENRLQFNGSLSARRVNETWGNDGFFDRALTMNPTMPVYNADGSYYQPTSPTGATNPVAELALRDNNGQRMYLLGTAEAKLNILQTEKHLLNTTLSYSLHYNDMKQQYYASSAGSESYWNGYKGRAEMKYQKWYTNRLEWLGNYVLNLGDHNIKAVVGYTYEKSIWEQIGGSNNDFSFDNTKYWDLGSGSYLKDGLASLYSGRSESTLIGFFGRLNYNWKDMLFASASLRYVWGTERNVY
;
A
#
# COMPACT_ATOMS: atom_id res chain seq x y z
N MET A 1 47.10 -70.05 -9.50
CA MET A 1 45.89 -69.36 -9.03
C MET A 1 46.05 -68.80 -7.58
N ILE A 2 47.28 -68.50 -7.17
CA ILE A 2 47.59 -67.94 -5.83
C ILE A 2 48.30 -66.56 -5.91
N LEU A 3 48.74 -66.16 -7.10
CA LEU A 3 49.40 -64.86 -7.33
C LEU A 3 48.46 -63.73 -7.78
N LEU A 4 47.14 -63.99 -7.93
CA LEU A 4 46.14 -62.96 -8.32
C LEU A 4 45.34 -62.42 -7.13
N LEU A 5 45.50 -62.99 -5.90
CA LEU A 5 44.78 -62.60 -4.70
C LEU A 5 45.59 -61.60 -3.81
N GLY A 6 46.84 -61.34 -4.16
CA GLY A 6 47.73 -60.42 -3.41
C GLY A 6 47.67 -58.94 -3.85
N PHE A 7 47.00 -58.61 -4.99
CA PHE A 7 47.01 -57.27 -5.56
C PHE A 7 45.73 -56.48 -5.28
N LEU A 8 44.78 -57.06 -4.51
CA LEU A 8 43.48 -56.41 -4.25
C LEU A 8 43.30 -55.89 -2.80
N MET A 9 44.40 -55.79 -2.03
CA MET A 9 44.36 -55.33 -0.62
C MET A 9 45.24 -54.09 -0.37
N MET A 10 45.47 -53.25 -1.38
CA MET A 10 46.09 -51.94 -1.19
C MET A 10 45.26 -50.82 -1.84
N THR A 11 43.94 -50.76 -1.58
CA THR A 11 43.24 -49.50 -1.67
C THR A 11 43.46 -48.78 -0.31
N GLY A 12 44.49 -47.98 -0.26
CA GLY A 12 44.71 -47.08 0.88
C GLY A 12 43.48 -46.18 1.04
N VAL A 13 42.76 -46.35 2.15
CA VAL A 13 41.79 -45.37 2.59
C VAL A 13 42.59 -44.10 2.85
N ALA A 14 42.53 -43.13 1.94
CA ALA A 14 42.99 -41.77 2.20
C ALA A 14 42.05 -41.20 3.28
N VAL A 15 42.45 -41.31 4.53
CA VAL A 15 41.79 -40.59 5.64
C VAL A 15 42.13 -39.13 5.38
N ALA A 16 41.13 -38.38 4.90
CA ALA A 16 41.25 -36.94 4.79
C ALA A 16 41.58 -36.42 6.21
N GLN A 17 42.75 -35.85 6.34
CA GLN A 17 43.26 -35.31 7.62
C GLN A 17 42.40 -34.07 7.92
N GLN A 18 41.42 -34.21 8.81
CA GLN A 18 40.57 -33.12 9.25
C GLN A 18 41.36 -32.22 10.19
N LEU A 19 41.40 -30.94 9.89
CA LEU A 19 42.17 -29.96 10.62
C LEU A 19 41.28 -29.24 11.65
N GLN A 20 41.86 -28.93 12.83
CA GLN A 20 41.28 -27.93 13.72
C GLN A 20 41.88 -26.57 13.37
N VAL A 21 41.03 -25.60 13.02
CA VAL A 21 41.46 -24.23 12.76
C VAL A 21 40.98 -23.33 13.87
N GLN A 22 41.85 -22.53 14.41
CA GLN A 22 41.55 -21.54 15.46
C GLN A 22 42.17 -20.19 15.11
N GLY A 23 41.70 -19.13 15.73
CA GLY A 23 42.24 -17.80 15.52
C GLY A 23 41.41 -16.73 16.21
N LYS A 24 41.77 -15.50 15.95
CA LYS A 24 41.12 -14.33 16.50
C LYS A 24 40.61 -13.44 15.37
N VAL A 25 39.39 -12.96 15.49
CA VAL A 25 38.79 -11.95 14.61
C VAL A 25 38.78 -10.61 15.34
N THR A 26 39.45 -9.62 14.76
CA THR A 26 39.54 -8.28 15.34
C THR A 26 39.07 -7.22 14.35
N ASP A 27 38.82 -6.03 14.84
CA ASP A 27 38.66 -4.83 14.00
C ASP A 27 40.04 -4.22 13.64
N ALA A 28 40.03 -3.10 12.89
CA ALA A 28 41.23 -2.38 12.50
C ALA A 28 41.99 -1.74 13.69
N THR A 29 41.35 -1.60 14.87
CA THR A 29 41.98 -1.08 16.11
C THR A 29 42.60 -2.19 16.94
N GLY A 30 42.38 -3.46 16.60
CA GLY A 30 42.84 -4.65 17.31
C GLY A 30 41.87 -5.14 18.39
N GLU A 31 40.68 -4.56 18.52
CA GLU A 31 39.63 -5.02 19.43
C GLU A 31 39.01 -6.31 18.92
N GLY A 32 38.78 -7.30 19.80
CA GLY A 32 38.14 -8.57 19.42
C GLY A 32 36.66 -8.40 19.07
N LEU A 33 36.26 -8.91 17.93
CA LEU A 33 34.86 -8.85 17.48
C LEU A 33 34.06 -10.04 18.06
N ILE A 34 33.23 -9.75 19.06
CA ILE A 34 32.34 -10.75 19.68
C ILE A 34 31.14 -11.10 18.77
N GLY A 35 30.87 -12.40 18.56
CA GLY A 35 29.74 -12.85 17.76
C GLY A 35 29.98 -12.77 16.25
N ALA A 36 31.20 -12.54 15.78
CA ALA A 36 31.54 -12.64 14.37
C ALA A 36 31.36 -14.09 13.87
N SER A 37 30.76 -14.27 12.71
CA SER A 37 30.51 -15.57 12.10
C SER A 37 31.72 -16.05 11.32
N VAL A 38 32.14 -17.28 11.56
CA VAL A 38 33.20 -18.00 10.82
C VAL A 38 32.58 -19.25 10.22
N LEU A 39 32.41 -19.29 8.88
CA LEU A 39 31.71 -20.35 8.16
C LEU A 39 32.65 -21.00 7.14
N VAL A 40 32.55 -22.32 6.97
CA VAL A 40 33.21 -23.02 5.87
C VAL A 40 32.38 -22.87 4.59
N LYS A 41 32.94 -22.25 3.56
CA LYS A 41 32.27 -21.96 2.29
C LYS A 41 31.64 -23.21 1.67
N GLY A 42 30.37 -23.12 1.29
CA GLY A 42 29.63 -24.21 0.67
C GLY A 42 29.11 -25.28 1.64
N THR A 43 29.21 -25.06 2.94
CA THR A 43 28.71 -25.97 3.97
C THR A 43 27.86 -25.22 5.01
N THR A 44 27.21 -25.97 5.92
CA THR A 44 26.54 -25.41 7.12
C THR A 44 27.43 -25.44 8.36
N SER A 45 28.71 -25.82 8.23
CA SER A 45 29.66 -25.88 9.33
C SER A 45 30.23 -24.50 9.62
N GLY A 46 30.02 -23.99 10.83
CA GLY A 46 30.52 -22.67 11.25
C GLY A 46 30.45 -22.50 12.75
N VAL A 47 31.09 -21.46 13.24
CA VAL A 47 31.11 -21.04 14.66
C VAL A 47 30.99 -19.53 14.74
N ILE A 48 30.66 -19.01 15.92
CA ILE A 48 30.74 -17.60 16.25
C ILE A 48 31.91 -17.36 17.21
N THR A 49 32.52 -16.17 17.13
CA THR A 49 33.59 -15.79 18.02
C THR A 49 33.10 -15.53 19.45
N ASP A 50 33.95 -15.79 20.42
CA ASP A 50 33.74 -15.50 21.84
C ASP A 50 33.88 -14.01 22.19
N ILE A 51 33.86 -13.67 23.49
CA ILE A 51 33.92 -12.28 23.99
C ILE A 51 35.26 -11.59 23.69
N ASP A 52 36.33 -12.33 23.44
CA ASP A 52 37.64 -11.83 23.09
C ASP A 52 37.90 -11.88 21.56
N GLY A 53 36.92 -12.32 20.78
CA GLY A 53 37.02 -12.48 19.34
C GLY A 53 37.64 -13.79 18.88
N ASN A 54 37.89 -14.78 19.78
CA ASN A 54 38.51 -16.05 19.42
C ASN A 54 37.48 -17.03 18.85
N TYR A 55 37.93 -17.90 17.96
CA TYR A 55 37.12 -18.98 17.41
C TYR A 55 37.89 -20.29 17.29
N VAL A 56 37.18 -21.41 17.32
CA VAL A 56 37.74 -22.74 17.12
C VAL A 56 36.77 -23.51 16.20
N LEU A 57 37.25 -23.88 15.03
CA LEU A 57 36.47 -24.65 14.05
C LEU A 57 37.09 -26.05 13.93
N LEU A 58 36.27 -27.09 14.11
CA LEU A 58 36.71 -28.48 14.06
C LEU A 58 36.37 -29.09 12.73
N ASN A 59 37.12 -30.11 12.31
CA ASN A 59 36.85 -30.92 11.12
C ASN A 59 36.88 -30.12 9.81
N VAL A 60 37.82 -29.22 9.66
CA VAL A 60 38.00 -28.39 8.47
C VAL A 60 38.90 -29.09 7.45
N ASN A 61 38.48 -29.07 6.17
CA ASN A 61 39.31 -29.58 5.10
C ASN A 61 40.54 -28.63 4.91
N PRO A 62 41.75 -29.14 4.74
CA PRO A 62 42.94 -28.30 4.51
C PRO A 62 42.83 -27.31 3.34
N ASP A 63 42.02 -27.60 2.34
CA ASP A 63 41.81 -26.78 1.15
C ASP A 63 40.50 -25.92 1.25
N ALA A 64 39.83 -25.91 2.40
CA ALA A 64 38.61 -25.17 2.57
C ALA A 64 38.85 -23.64 2.56
N ILE A 65 37.80 -22.91 2.19
CA ILE A 65 37.73 -21.45 2.31
C ILE A 65 36.87 -21.12 3.53
N LEU A 66 37.38 -20.29 4.43
CA LEU A 66 36.61 -19.74 5.54
C LEU A 66 36.08 -18.37 5.16
N ILE A 67 34.81 -18.14 5.48
CA ILE A 67 34.10 -16.86 5.34
C ILE A 67 33.98 -16.25 6.72
N PHE A 68 34.53 -15.06 6.89
CA PHE A 68 34.44 -14.26 8.11
C PHE A 68 33.49 -13.10 7.87
N SER A 69 32.44 -12.99 8.66
CA SER A 69 31.44 -11.94 8.52
C SER A 69 30.98 -11.40 9.88
N TYR A 70 30.79 -10.09 9.95
CA TYR A 70 30.24 -9.41 11.12
C TYR A 70 29.42 -8.20 10.67
N VAL A 71 28.38 -7.85 11.44
CA VAL A 71 27.49 -6.73 11.10
C VAL A 71 28.28 -5.42 11.14
N GLY A 72 28.29 -4.69 10.01
CA GLY A 72 29.03 -3.43 9.88
C GLY A 72 30.47 -3.59 9.37
N TYR A 73 30.91 -4.81 9.04
CA TYR A 73 32.25 -5.10 8.53
C TYR A 73 32.24 -5.80 7.18
N GLN A 74 33.29 -5.60 6.38
CA GLN A 74 33.46 -6.27 5.10
C GLN A 74 33.69 -7.76 5.29
N THR A 75 32.91 -8.58 4.60
CA THR A 75 33.09 -10.04 4.60
C THR A 75 34.42 -10.39 3.95
N GLN A 76 35.24 -11.21 4.62
CA GLN A 76 36.50 -11.71 4.09
C GLN A 76 36.47 -13.21 3.87
N GLU A 77 37.05 -13.65 2.76
CA GLU A 77 37.24 -15.07 2.44
C GLU A 77 38.74 -15.41 2.48
N LEU A 78 39.11 -16.41 3.27
CA LEU A 78 40.49 -16.85 3.39
C LEU A 78 40.61 -18.36 3.21
N ASN A 79 41.57 -18.77 2.37
CA ASN A 79 41.89 -20.19 2.21
C ASN A 79 42.60 -20.71 3.48
N VAL A 80 42.21 -21.88 3.95
CA VAL A 80 42.85 -22.55 5.08
C VAL A 80 44.28 -22.94 4.74
N SER A 81 44.48 -23.53 3.55
CA SER A 81 45.82 -23.92 3.01
C SER A 81 46.66 -24.70 4.07
N GLY A 82 46.01 -25.63 4.78
CA GLY A 82 46.65 -26.45 5.80
C GLY A 82 47.04 -25.73 7.10
N ARG A 83 46.69 -24.46 7.28
CA ARG A 83 47.00 -23.68 8.51
C ARG A 83 46.03 -24.06 9.63
N ASN A 84 46.57 -24.22 10.83
CA ASN A 84 45.78 -24.47 12.04
C ASN A 84 45.47 -23.19 12.84
N LYS A 85 46.12 -22.05 12.50
CA LYS A 85 45.84 -20.75 13.07
C LYS A 85 45.64 -19.71 11.98
N ILE A 86 44.52 -18.98 12.03
CA ILE A 86 44.18 -17.91 11.08
C ILE A 86 43.57 -16.76 11.89
N ASP A 87 44.33 -15.70 12.06
CA ASP A 87 43.85 -14.45 12.66
C ASP A 87 43.39 -13.52 11.53
N VAL A 88 42.28 -12.81 11.75
CA VAL A 88 41.64 -11.98 10.72
C VAL A 88 41.32 -10.62 11.28
N VAL A 89 41.65 -9.59 10.52
CA VAL A 89 41.26 -8.21 10.80
C VAL A 89 40.14 -7.87 9.83
N LEU A 90 38.92 -7.67 10.33
CA LEU A 90 37.82 -7.17 9.54
C LEU A 90 37.89 -5.65 9.49
N HIS A 91 37.72 -5.09 8.30
CA HIS A 91 37.64 -3.65 8.11
C HIS A 91 36.18 -3.23 8.09
N ASP A 92 35.92 -2.06 8.65
CA ASP A 92 34.59 -1.46 8.60
C ASP A 92 34.08 -1.49 7.16
N ASP A 93 32.86 -1.96 6.97
CA ASP A 93 32.19 -1.84 5.69
C ASP A 93 31.80 -0.37 5.50
N GLN A 94 32.73 0.42 4.93
CA GLN A 94 32.47 1.82 4.57
C GLN A 94 31.48 1.95 3.41
N GLN A 95 30.99 0.86 2.82
CA GLN A 95 29.70 0.86 2.16
C GLN A 95 28.59 0.87 3.24
N VAL A 96 28.53 1.95 4.02
CA VAL A 96 27.26 2.44 4.51
C VAL A 96 26.42 2.52 3.25
N LEU A 97 25.45 1.63 3.07
CA LEU A 97 24.37 1.82 2.13
C LEU A 97 23.81 3.19 2.47
N GLU A 98 24.28 4.23 1.76
CA GLU A 98 23.76 5.58 1.95
C GLU A 98 22.26 5.46 1.80
N GLU A 99 21.55 5.64 2.91
CA GLU A 99 20.10 5.54 2.93
C GLU A 99 19.57 6.55 1.91
N VAL A 100 19.12 6.03 0.76
CA VAL A 100 18.67 6.82 -0.37
C VAL A 100 17.19 7.10 -0.16
N VAL A 101 16.85 8.37 -0.08
CA VAL A 101 15.46 8.83 0.08
C VAL A 101 14.91 9.26 -1.27
N VAL A 102 13.75 8.74 -1.63
CA VAL A 102 13.01 9.17 -2.83
C VAL A 102 12.42 10.56 -2.56
N VAL A 103 12.81 11.55 -3.38
CA VAL A 103 12.44 12.97 -3.19
C VAL A 103 11.59 13.52 -4.35
N GLY A 104 10.72 12.74 -4.93
CA GLY A 104 10.04 13.08 -6.19
C GLY A 104 11.07 13.31 -7.33
N TYR A 105 10.84 12.85 -8.50
CA TYR A 105 11.75 13.02 -9.66
C TYR A 105 13.26 12.83 -9.34
N GLY A 106 13.58 11.76 -8.62
CA GLY A 106 14.94 11.39 -8.26
C GLY A 106 15.08 10.90 -6.83
N SER A 107 16.31 10.57 -6.47
CA SER A 107 16.68 10.14 -5.13
C SER A 107 17.88 10.96 -4.64
N LEU A 108 17.88 11.26 -3.35
CA LEU A 108 19.00 11.94 -2.67
C LEU A 108 19.50 11.04 -1.56
N SER A 109 20.77 11.16 -1.19
CA SER A 109 21.23 10.56 0.05
C SER A 109 20.55 11.26 1.24
N LYS A 110 20.30 10.54 2.32
CA LYS A 110 19.64 11.09 3.53
C LYS A 110 20.35 12.33 4.06
N LYS A 111 21.67 12.43 3.91
CA LYS A 111 22.50 13.57 4.30
C LYS A 111 22.20 14.84 3.46
N GLU A 112 21.86 14.67 2.18
CA GLU A 112 21.60 15.77 1.26
C GLU A 112 20.18 16.33 1.40
N VAL A 113 19.32 15.65 2.16
CA VAL A 113 17.92 16.07 2.34
C VAL A 113 17.85 17.24 3.32
N SER A 114 17.77 18.46 2.78
CA SER A 114 17.60 19.69 3.57
C SER A 114 16.17 19.95 4.04
N SER A 115 15.23 19.11 3.65
CA SER A 115 13.79 19.27 3.87
C SER A 115 13.22 18.20 4.82
N SER A 116 12.02 18.45 5.38
CA SER A 116 11.38 17.53 6.32
C SER A 116 10.74 16.34 5.60
N ILE A 117 11.55 15.34 5.28
CA ILE A 117 11.14 14.11 4.62
C ILE A 117 11.26 12.94 5.60
N VAL A 118 10.29 12.05 5.61
CA VAL A 118 10.35 10.81 6.38
C VAL A 118 9.99 9.65 5.45
N GLN A 119 10.89 8.69 5.35
CA GLN A 119 10.65 7.42 4.67
C GLN A 119 10.43 6.32 5.70
N VAL A 120 9.45 5.48 5.46
CA VAL A 120 9.19 4.27 6.22
C VAL A 120 9.31 3.11 5.25
N ASP A 121 10.26 2.24 5.49
CA ASP A 121 10.51 1.06 4.70
C ASP A 121 9.72 -0.14 5.23
N LYS A 122 9.54 -1.16 4.40
CA LYS A 122 8.81 -2.39 4.71
C LYS A 122 9.15 -2.99 6.07
N LYS A 123 10.41 -2.94 6.49
CA LYS A 123 10.88 -3.46 7.78
C LYS A 123 10.24 -2.76 8.99
N ASN A 124 9.83 -1.51 8.79
CA ASN A 124 9.29 -0.64 9.83
C ASN A 124 7.76 -0.48 9.74
N PHE A 125 7.10 -1.15 8.80
CA PHE A 125 5.65 -1.10 8.68
C PHE A 125 4.96 -1.73 9.89
N ASN A 126 3.79 -1.21 10.24
CA ASN A 126 2.92 -1.90 11.17
C ASN A 126 2.50 -3.24 10.56
N LEU A 127 2.47 -4.28 11.39
CA LEU A 127 2.03 -5.60 11.00
C LEU A 127 0.58 -5.82 11.41
N GLY A 128 -0.13 -6.67 10.71
CA GLY A 128 -1.50 -7.06 11.03
C GLY A 128 -2.42 -7.07 9.81
N ALA A 129 -3.68 -7.38 10.04
CA ALA A 129 -4.72 -7.26 9.05
C ALA A 129 -5.07 -5.79 8.84
N MET A 130 -4.83 -5.28 7.65
CA MET A 130 -5.07 -3.88 7.30
C MET A 130 -6.00 -3.79 6.11
N ASN A 131 -7.04 -3.00 6.25
CA ASN A 131 -7.98 -2.76 5.16
C ASN A 131 -7.56 -1.59 4.27
N ASN A 132 -6.66 -0.73 4.77
CA ASN A 132 -6.07 0.34 3.99
C ASN A 132 -4.53 0.32 4.15
N PRO A 133 -3.74 0.32 3.06
CA PRO A 133 -2.28 0.31 3.16
C PRO A 133 -1.68 1.49 3.95
N MET A 134 -2.38 2.63 4.11
CA MET A 134 -1.90 3.73 4.94
C MET A 134 -1.83 3.40 6.44
N GLU A 135 -2.52 2.37 6.88
CA GLU A 135 -2.44 1.88 8.27
C GLU A 135 -1.04 1.35 8.61
N MET A 136 -0.27 0.90 7.61
CA MET A 136 1.11 0.45 7.78
C MET A 136 2.03 1.53 8.35
N VAL A 137 1.74 2.79 8.09
CA VAL A 137 2.55 3.93 8.54
C VAL A 137 1.87 4.78 9.61
N SER A 138 0.71 4.36 10.09
CA SER A 138 0.00 5.05 11.17
C SER A 138 0.85 5.07 12.45
N GLY A 139 1.06 6.26 13.01
CA GLY A 139 1.89 6.46 14.19
C GLY A 139 3.42 6.40 13.94
N LYS A 140 3.88 6.09 12.71
CA LYS A 140 5.31 6.00 12.37
C LYS A 140 5.90 7.32 11.86
N VAL A 141 5.08 8.22 11.35
CA VAL A 141 5.51 9.47 10.74
C VAL A 141 4.98 10.65 11.56
N ALA A 142 5.86 11.36 12.24
CA ALA A 142 5.49 12.55 12.99
C ALA A 142 4.84 13.60 12.06
N GLY A 143 3.65 14.08 12.43
CA GLY A 143 2.86 15.04 11.66
C GLY A 143 2.01 14.42 10.54
N LEU A 144 1.99 13.11 10.36
CA LEU A 144 1.00 12.40 9.54
C LEU A 144 -0.08 11.83 10.46
N ASN A 145 -1.31 12.27 10.26
CA ASN A 145 -2.48 11.71 10.89
C ASN A 145 -3.19 10.78 9.90
N VAL A 146 -3.41 9.54 10.31
CA VAL A 146 -4.14 8.51 9.57
C VAL A 146 -5.35 8.13 10.42
N ASN A 147 -6.53 8.59 10.04
CA ASN A 147 -7.78 8.22 10.68
C ASN A 147 -8.52 7.23 9.79
N THR A 148 -8.82 6.05 10.31
CA THR A 148 -9.48 4.98 9.59
C THR A 148 -10.60 4.36 10.41
N GLN A 149 -11.67 3.98 9.72
CA GLN A 149 -12.77 3.18 10.26
C GLN A 149 -12.81 1.79 9.60
N ALA A 150 -11.72 1.39 8.96
CA ALA A 150 -11.69 0.21 8.10
C ALA A 150 -11.98 -1.11 8.84
N ALA A 151 -11.73 -1.19 10.14
CA ALA A 151 -12.10 -2.35 10.96
C ALA A 151 -13.62 -2.45 11.16
N ALA A 152 -14.32 -1.32 11.28
CA ALA A 152 -15.77 -1.29 11.42
C ALA A 152 -16.48 -1.41 10.06
N ASN A 153 -15.93 -0.74 9.02
CA ASN A 153 -16.45 -0.77 7.66
C ASN A 153 -15.28 -0.87 6.67
N PRO A 154 -15.06 -2.04 6.04
CA PRO A 154 -13.92 -2.26 5.13
C PRO A 154 -13.98 -1.40 3.85
N ASN A 155 -15.13 -0.81 3.54
CA ASN A 155 -15.30 0.09 2.41
C ASN A 155 -14.94 1.55 2.73
N SER A 156 -14.74 1.89 4.01
CA SER A 156 -14.39 3.25 4.40
C SER A 156 -13.00 3.64 3.87
N SER A 157 -12.86 4.90 3.46
CA SER A 157 -11.56 5.47 3.11
C SER A 157 -10.89 6.04 4.36
N SER A 158 -9.56 5.91 4.44
CA SER A 158 -8.81 6.61 5.47
C SER A 158 -8.74 8.10 5.18
N SER A 159 -9.00 8.92 6.19
CA SER A 159 -8.72 10.34 6.15
C SER A 159 -7.26 10.58 6.48
N LEU A 160 -6.54 11.23 5.58
CA LEU A 160 -5.12 11.51 5.68
C LEU A 160 -4.89 13.00 5.83
N GLN A 161 -4.04 13.39 6.78
CA GLN A 161 -3.68 14.77 6.98
C GLN A 161 -2.21 14.91 7.36
N VAL A 162 -1.49 15.81 6.69
CA VAL A 162 -0.11 16.14 7.01
C VAL A 162 -0.04 17.51 7.67
N ARG A 163 0.52 17.58 8.88
CA ARG A 163 0.71 18.78 9.74
C ARG A 163 -0.57 19.47 10.23
N GLY A 164 -1.63 19.53 9.47
CA GLY A 164 -2.87 20.18 9.87
C GLY A 164 -3.72 20.60 8.68
N ALA A 165 -4.92 21.13 8.95
CA ALA A 165 -5.81 21.67 7.93
C ALA A 165 -5.22 22.98 7.36
N THR A 166 -5.15 23.08 6.05
CA THR A 166 -4.66 24.25 5.31
C THR A 166 -5.81 25.06 4.72
N SER A 167 -6.99 24.47 4.60
CA SER A 167 -8.18 25.08 4.01
C SER A 167 -9.43 24.72 4.79
N VAL A 168 -10.36 25.66 4.85
CA VAL A 168 -11.71 25.47 5.44
C VAL A 168 -12.67 24.85 4.43
N SER A 169 -12.51 25.15 3.13
CA SER A 169 -13.47 24.77 2.09
C SER A 169 -12.90 23.81 1.04
N ALA A 170 -11.56 23.70 0.91
CA ALA A 170 -10.91 22.80 -0.02
C ALA A 170 -10.45 21.51 0.68
N SER A 171 -10.09 20.49 -0.11
CA SER A 171 -9.52 19.25 0.43
C SER A 171 -8.22 19.51 1.18
N ASN A 172 -8.08 18.91 2.35
CA ASN A 172 -6.87 18.93 3.17
C ASN A 172 -6.03 17.64 3.02
N SER A 173 -6.44 16.75 2.12
CA SER A 173 -5.73 15.48 1.90
C SER A 173 -4.41 15.69 1.16
N PRO A 174 -3.34 14.99 1.54
CA PRO A 174 -2.09 15.01 0.82
C PRO A 174 -2.22 14.38 -0.57
N LEU A 175 -1.36 14.79 -1.49
CA LEU A 175 -1.25 14.15 -2.80
C LEU A 175 -0.59 12.77 -2.67
N ILE A 176 -1.24 11.73 -3.14
CA ILE A 176 -0.64 10.40 -3.23
C ILE A 176 0.00 10.24 -4.61
N VAL A 177 1.23 9.75 -4.64
CA VAL A 177 2.00 9.46 -5.85
C VAL A 177 2.49 8.02 -5.78
N ILE A 178 2.06 7.18 -6.70
CA ILE A 178 2.43 5.75 -6.74
C ILE A 178 3.36 5.53 -7.93
N ASP A 179 4.58 5.09 -7.68
CA ASP A 179 5.63 4.89 -8.71
C ASP A 179 5.76 6.07 -9.69
N GLY A 180 5.66 7.30 -9.17
CA GLY A 180 5.70 8.54 -9.96
C GLY A 180 4.35 9.00 -10.51
N VAL A 181 3.29 8.20 -10.44
CA VAL A 181 1.94 8.56 -10.92
C VAL A 181 1.19 9.33 -9.83
N ALA A 182 0.96 10.62 -10.06
CA ALA A 182 0.28 11.49 -9.12
C ALA A 182 -1.25 11.32 -9.17
N GLY A 183 -1.91 11.35 -8.01
CA GLY A 183 -3.36 11.25 -7.88
C GLY A 183 -3.90 9.81 -7.83
N GLY A 184 -3.02 8.81 -7.66
CA GLY A 184 -3.44 7.42 -7.47
C GLY A 184 -4.12 7.19 -6.11
N ASP A 185 -5.02 6.21 -6.05
CA ASP A 185 -5.55 5.72 -4.77
C ASP A 185 -4.67 4.55 -4.29
N ILE A 186 -4.11 4.68 -3.09
CA ILE A 186 -3.21 3.66 -2.52
C ILE A 186 -3.91 2.30 -2.35
N ARG A 187 -5.24 2.27 -2.23
CA ARG A 187 -6.02 1.03 -2.18
C ARG A 187 -5.95 0.21 -3.47
N ASN A 188 -5.41 0.80 -4.55
CA ASN A 188 -5.21 0.08 -5.82
C ASN A 188 -4.01 -0.85 -5.81
N ILE A 189 -3.17 -0.78 -4.78
CA ILE A 189 -1.96 -1.59 -4.62
C ILE A 189 -2.15 -2.52 -3.42
N ALA A 190 -1.75 -3.79 -3.57
CA ALA A 190 -1.68 -4.68 -2.41
C ALA A 190 -0.64 -4.17 -1.42
N ALA A 191 -0.94 -4.22 -0.13
CA ALA A 191 -0.01 -3.78 0.92
C ALA A 191 1.34 -4.52 0.81
N GLN A 192 1.31 -5.80 0.44
CA GLN A 192 2.49 -6.63 0.23
C GLN A 192 3.36 -6.20 -0.96
N ASP A 193 2.81 -5.46 -1.93
CA ASP A 193 3.56 -4.92 -3.07
C ASP A 193 4.28 -3.60 -2.75
N ILE A 194 4.04 -2.99 -1.59
CA ILE A 194 4.65 -1.73 -1.19
C ILE A 194 6.03 -2.00 -0.58
N GLU A 195 7.05 -1.31 -1.08
CA GLU A 195 8.43 -1.36 -0.57
C GLU A 195 8.69 -0.26 0.45
N SER A 196 8.27 0.98 0.14
CA SER A 196 8.42 2.11 1.03
C SER A 196 7.33 3.16 0.83
N ILE A 197 7.08 3.92 1.89
CA ILE A 197 6.21 5.10 1.88
C ILE A 197 7.02 6.28 2.38
N THR A 198 7.16 7.31 1.53
CA THR A 198 7.89 8.54 1.85
C THR A 198 6.92 9.70 1.96
N VAL A 199 6.99 10.47 3.04
CA VAL A 199 6.12 11.62 3.30
C VAL A 199 6.91 12.90 3.20
N LEU A 200 6.56 13.74 2.21
CA LEU A 200 7.09 15.08 2.01
C LEU A 200 6.19 16.05 2.77
N LYS A 201 6.70 16.61 3.86
CA LYS A 201 5.87 17.38 4.79
C LYS A 201 5.96 18.89 4.61
N ASP A 202 6.98 19.40 3.94
CA ASP A 202 7.19 20.84 3.76
C ASP A 202 7.03 21.29 2.31
N ALA A 203 6.84 22.59 2.13
CA ALA A 203 6.64 23.20 0.81
C ALA A 203 7.88 23.03 -0.09
N GLY A 204 9.10 23.01 0.48
CA GLY A 204 10.33 22.88 -0.31
C GLY A 204 10.42 21.53 -1.01
N SER A 205 10.12 20.44 -0.29
CA SER A 205 10.09 19.09 -0.86
C SER A 205 8.90 18.84 -1.79
N ALA A 206 7.74 19.43 -1.48
CA ALA A 206 6.50 19.25 -2.22
C ALA A 206 6.36 20.18 -3.44
N ALA A 207 7.13 21.27 -3.52
CA ALA A 207 7.01 22.32 -4.55
C ALA A 207 7.05 21.80 -5.98
N ILE A 208 7.80 20.72 -6.22
CA ILE A 208 7.92 20.10 -7.54
C ILE A 208 6.59 19.48 -8.04
N TYR A 209 5.64 19.23 -7.13
CA TYR A 209 4.28 18.77 -7.45
C TYR A 209 3.30 19.93 -7.65
N GLY A 210 3.77 21.19 -7.49
CA GLY A 210 2.98 22.39 -7.63
C GLY A 210 1.89 22.52 -6.57
N THR A 211 0.78 23.18 -6.89
CA THR A 211 -0.34 23.44 -5.98
C THR A 211 -0.97 22.17 -5.41
N ARG A 212 -0.92 21.06 -6.15
CA ARG A 212 -1.43 19.76 -5.65
C ARG A 212 -0.64 19.21 -4.46
N GLY A 213 0.63 19.64 -4.30
CA GLY A 213 1.48 19.28 -3.17
C GLY A 213 1.31 20.17 -1.93
N ALA A 214 0.41 21.16 -1.93
CA ALA A 214 0.27 22.13 -0.85
C ALA A 214 -0.04 21.49 0.52
N ASN A 215 -0.78 20.40 0.54
CA ASN A 215 -1.14 19.64 1.75
C ASN A 215 -0.13 18.53 2.09
N GLY A 216 1.08 18.56 1.49
CA GLY A 216 2.07 17.49 1.57
C GLY A 216 1.89 16.44 0.47
N VAL A 217 2.89 15.59 0.32
CA VAL A 217 2.90 14.52 -0.70
C VAL A 217 3.30 13.21 -0.04
N ILE A 218 2.59 12.13 -0.38
CA ILE A 218 2.89 10.77 0.03
C ILE A 218 3.36 10.02 -1.21
N LEU A 219 4.64 9.64 -1.23
CA LEU A 219 5.23 8.85 -2.29
C LEU A 219 5.17 7.38 -1.89
N VAL A 220 4.55 6.57 -2.71
CA VAL A 220 4.48 5.11 -2.54
C VAL A 220 5.37 4.49 -3.59
N THR A 221 6.38 3.77 -3.13
CA THR A 221 7.27 2.99 -4.00
C THR A 221 6.89 1.53 -3.88
N THR A 222 6.60 0.89 -5.00
CA THR A 222 6.29 -0.52 -5.02
C THR A 222 7.55 -1.35 -5.20
N LYS A 223 7.47 -2.62 -4.80
CA LYS A 223 8.57 -3.56 -4.95
C LYS A 223 9.03 -3.62 -6.40
N ARG A 224 10.32 -3.46 -6.58
CA ARG A 224 11.03 -3.81 -7.79
C ARG A 224 11.73 -5.14 -7.51
N GLY A 225 11.75 -6.04 -8.49
CA GLY A 225 12.36 -7.34 -8.28
C GLY A 225 13.75 -7.18 -7.66
N SER A 226 13.96 -7.76 -6.50
CA SER A 226 15.21 -7.74 -5.77
C SER A 226 15.75 -9.16 -5.68
N GLY A 227 17.05 -9.34 -5.86
CA GLY A 227 17.70 -10.64 -5.70
C GLY A 227 19.00 -10.72 -6.46
N GLU A 228 19.78 -11.75 -6.17
CA GLU A 228 20.97 -12.10 -6.95
C GLU A 228 20.59 -12.46 -8.38
N ALA A 229 21.36 -12.00 -9.34
CA ALA A 229 21.14 -12.31 -10.75
C ALA A 229 21.03 -13.82 -10.98
N GLY A 230 19.97 -14.25 -11.68
CA GLY A 230 19.68 -15.65 -11.95
C GLY A 230 18.85 -16.37 -10.88
N LYS A 231 18.46 -15.70 -9.81
CA LYS A 231 17.55 -16.26 -8.79
C LYS A 231 16.12 -15.77 -9.00
N THR A 232 15.17 -16.69 -8.84
CA THR A 232 13.74 -16.42 -8.80
C THR A 232 13.22 -16.81 -7.41
N VAL A 233 12.47 -15.92 -6.79
CA VAL A 233 11.87 -16.12 -5.46
C VAL A 233 10.36 -16.16 -5.60
N VAL A 234 9.75 -17.18 -5.03
CA VAL A 234 8.29 -17.26 -4.89
C VAL A 234 7.94 -16.95 -3.44
N THR A 235 7.08 -15.99 -3.23
CA THR A 235 6.59 -15.62 -1.89
C THR A 235 5.10 -15.91 -1.81
N TYR A 236 4.69 -16.60 -0.76
CA TYR A 236 3.28 -16.76 -0.39
C TYR A 236 3.08 -16.17 1.00
N ASP A 237 2.11 -15.24 1.10
CA ASP A 237 1.73 -14.57 2.34
C ASP A 237 0.23 -14.71 2.54
N SER A 238 -0.18 -15.16 3.71
CA SER A 238 -1.59 -15.41 4.01
C SER A 238 -1.89 -15.08 5.46
N TYR A 239 -3.04 -14.49 5.70
CA TYR A 239 -3.56 -14.33 7.06
C TYR A 239 -5.08 -14.49 7.12
N ILE A 240 -5.56 -14.82 8.32
CA ILE A 240 -6.94 -14.68 8.74
C ILE A 240 -6.93 -13.82 10.00
N ALA A 241 -7.75 -12.80 10.05
CA ALA A 241 -7.91 -11.94 11.22
C ALA A 241 -9.36 -11.96 11.70
N PHE A 242 -9.54 -11.88 13.01
CA PHE A 242 -10.83 -11.83 13.66
C PHE A 242 -11.00 -10.46 14.31
N ASN A 243 -11.99 -9.72 13.88
CA ASN A 243 -12.36 -8.41 14.40
C ASN A 243 -13.55 -8.60 15.35
N VAL A 244 -13.38 -8.19 16.59
CA VAL A 244 -14.42 -8.26 17.61
C VAL A 244 -14.81 -6.86 18.00
N ALA A 245 -16.10 -6.56 17.99
CA ALA A 245 -16.60 -5.30 18.52
C ALA A 245 -16.25 -5.18 20.01
N LYS A 246 -15.86 -3.98 20.45
CA LYS A 246 -15.83 -3.72 21.90
C LYS A 246 -17.23 -3.93 22.48
N PRO A 247 -17.33 -4.22 23.78
CA PRO A 247 -18.64 -4.27 24.44
C PRO A 247 -19.48 -3.07 24.05
N SER A 248 -20.79 -3.28 23.95
CA SER A 248 -21.77 -2.22 23.69
C SER A 248 -21.44 -0.97 24.52
N PRO A 249 -21.54 0.22 23.96
CA PRO A 249 -21.51 1.44 24.75
C PRO A 249 -22.50 1.35 25.93
N ASP A 250 -22.20 2.06 26.99
CA ASP A 250 -23.09 2.12 28.16
C ASP A 250 -24.38 2.88 27.81
N ILE A 251 -25.37 2.12 27.32
CA ILE A 251 -26.69 2.58 26.92
C ILE A 251 -27.75 1.95 27.84
N LEU A 252 -28.87 2.63 28.00
CA LEU A 252 -29.95 2.13 28.84
C LEU A 252 -30.53 0.82 28.29
N SER A 253 -30.56 -0.21 29.12
CA SER A 253 -31.39 -1.39 28.87
C SER A 253 -32.89 -1.04 28.91
N ALA A 254 -33.76 -1.92 28.41
CA ALA A 254 -35.20 -1.70 28.45
C ALA A 254 -35.73 -1.48 29.89
N ASP A 255 -35.18 -2.23 30.85
CA ASP A 255 -35.56 -2.08 32.28
C ASP A 255 -35.07 -0.77 32.88
N GLU A 256 -33.89 -0.30 32.56
CA GLU A 256 -33.39 1.00 32.99
C GLU A 256 -34.16 2.13 32.32
N PHE A 257 -34.50 2.00 31.04
CA PHE A 257 -35.33 2.93 30.33
C PHE A 257 -36.71 3.09 31.00
N ARG A 258 -37.40 1.96 31.33
CA ARG A 258 -38.68 1.95 32.08
C ARG A 258 -38.55 2.65 33.42
N ARG A 259 -37.50 2.34 34.19
CA ARG A 259 -37.22 2.97 35.47
C ARG A 259 -36.95 4.47 35.34
N SER A 260 -36.34 4.89 34.25
CA SER A 260 -36.03 6.31 34.03
C SER A 260 -37.24 7.19 33.77
N ARG A 261 -38.37 6.62 33.37
CA ARG A 261 -39.64 7.32 32.99
C ARG A 261 -39.44 8.42 31.93
N ARG A 262 -38.42 8.30 31.07
CA ARG A 262 -38.06 9.34 30.09
C ARG A 262 -38.77 9.20 28.74
N GLY A 263 -39.69 8.30 28.56
CA GLY A 263 -40.38 8.08 27.29
C GLY A 263 -41.46 7.02 27.35
N THR A 264 -42.06 6.71 26.20
CA THR A 264 -43.10 5.71 26.08
C THR A 264 -42.49 4.31 26.18
N ASP A 265 -43.07 3.46 27.02
CA ASP A 265 -42.78 2.03 27.04
C ASP A 265 -43.66 1.33 26.00
N TYR A 266 -43.00 0.66 25.04
CA TYR A 266 -43.64 -0.11 23.97
C TYR A 266 -43.75 -1.61 24.29
N GLY A 267 -43.26 -2.04 25.44
CA GLY A 267 -43.43 -3.38 25.97
C GLY A 267 -42.41 -4.42 25.53
N ALA A 268 -41.50 -4.07 24.62
CA ALA A 268 -40.44 -4.97 24.17
C ALA A 268 -39.14 -4.83 25.01
N ASP A 269 -38.20 -5.73 24.79
CA ASP A 269 -36.85 -5.70 25.33
C ASP A 269 -35.88 -6.00 24.16
N THR A 270 -35.33 -4.95 23.56
CA THR A 270 -34.61 -5.01 22.30
C THR A 270 -33.19 -4.47 22.47
N ASP A 271 -32.19 -5.33 22.26
CA ASP A 271 -30.79 -4.91 22.10
C ASP A 271 -30.54 -4.55 20.64
N TRP A 272 -30.83 -3.29 20.29
CA TRP A 272 -30.66 -2.77 18.95
C TRP A 272 -29.22 -2.87 18.45
N TYR A 273 -28.24 -2.64 19.33
CA TYR A 273 -26.81 -2.69 18.95
C TYR A 273 -26.36 -4.12 18.67
N GLY A 274 -26.71 -5.06 19.52
CA GLY A 274 -26.38 -6.47 19.30
C GLY A 274 -27.01 -7.04 18.04
N LEU A 275 -28.24 -6.63 17.67
CA LEU A 275 -28.93 -7.13 16.49
C LEU A 275 -28.31 -6.67 15.15
N ILE A 276 -27.57 -5.56 15.13
CA ILE A 276 -26.92 -5.05 13.91
C ILE A 276 -25.43 -5.31 13.86
N THR A 277 -24.85 -5.85 14.93
CA THR A 277 -23.40 -6.07 15.07
C THR A 277 -23.09 -7.55 14.99
N ARG A 278 -22.04 -7.92 14.26
CA ARG A 278 -21.48 -9.28 14.28
C ARG A 278 -20.70 -9.49 15.57
N ASP A 279 -20.86 -10.66 16.19
CA ASP A 279 -20.02 -11.08 17.31
C ASP A 279 -18.55 -11.11 16.90
N VAL A 280 -18.28 -11.66 15.72
CA VAL A 280 -16.95 -11.76 15.12
C VAL A 280 -17.07 -11.46 13.61
N ALA A 281 -16.34 -10.48 13.15
CA ALA A 281 -16.09 -10.26 11.73
C ALA A 281 -14.70 -10.81 11.39
N TYR A 282 -14.53 -11.42 10.23
CA TYR A 282 -13.25 -11.97 9.83
C TYR A 282 -12.79 -11.39 8.50
N ASP A 283 -11.46 -11.21 8.42
CA ASP A 283 -10.77 -10.79 7.22
C ASP A 283 -9.81 -11.88 6.80
N THR A 284 -9.69 -12.14 5.52
CA THR A 284 -8.68 -13.04 4.96
C THR A 284 -7.95 -12.37 3.82
N ASN A 285 -6.68 -12.68 3.70
CA ASN A 285 -5.84 -12.24 2.60
C ASN A 285 -4.98 -13.40 2.11
N GLN A 286 -4.89 -13.55 0.80
CA GLN A 286 -4.05 -14.51 0.10
C GLN A 286 -3.22 -13.74 -0.91
N TYR A 287 -1.92 -13.78 -0.77
CA TYR A 287 -0.98 -13.10 -1.66
C TYR A 287 0.09 -14.07 -2.13
N ILE A 288 0.35 -14.06 -3.41
CA ILE A 288 1.46 -14.81 -4.02
C ILE A 288 2.22 -13.87 -4.94
N SER A 289 3.55 -13.91 -4.89
CA SER A 289 4.40 -13.23 -5.85
C SER A 289 5.52 -14.12 -6.36
N ILE A 290 5.97 -13.83 -7.57
CA ILE A 290 7.14 -14.40 -8.22
C ILE A 290 8.02 -13.23 -8.64
N ASP A 291 9.19 -13.14 -8.05
CA ASP A 291 10.16 -12.07 -8.30
C ASP A 291 11.47 -12.69 -8.79
N GLY A 292 12.00 -12.21 -9.90
CA GLY A 292 13.24 -12.71 -10.46
C GLY A 292 14.16 -11.58 -10.93
N SER A 293 15.46 -11.82 -10.83
CA SER A 293 16.48 -10.90 -11.29
C SER A 293 17.37 -11.56 -12.35
N THR A 294 17.68 -10.83 -13.39
CA THR A 294 18.64 -11.21 -14.44
C THR A 294 19.88 -10.33 -14.34
N LYS A 295 20.92 -10.64 -15.11
CA LYS A 295 22.12 -9.77 -15.16
C LYS A 295 21.78 -8.32 -15.57
N ASN A 296 20.76 -8.14 -16.40
CA ASN A 296 20.44 -6.86 -17.04
C ASN A 296 19.05 -6.33 -16.68
N GLY A 297 18.40 -6.88 -15.66
CA GLY A 297 17.07 -6.41 -15.29
C GLY A 297 16.38 -7.30 -14.27
N PHE A 298 15.12 -7.02 -14.01
CA PHE A 298 14.28 -7.82 -13.13
C PHE A 298 12.86 -7.93 -13.70
N TYR A 299 12.11 -8.89 -13.18
CA TYR A 299 10.68 -9.04 -13.40
C TYR A 299 10.01 -9.46 -12.09
N GLY A 300 8.78 -9.04 -11.94
CA GLY A 300 7.94 -9.42 -10.80
C GLY A 300 6.49 -9.55 -11.24
N ALA A 301 5.80 -10.52 -10.69
CA ALA A 301 4.37 -10.69 -10.84
C ALA A 301 3.76 -11.05 -9.48
N SER A 302 2.63 -10.45 -9.13
CA SER A 302 1.89 -10.77 -7.92
C SER A 302 0.41 -10.93 -8.19
N PHE A 303 -0.24 -11.74 -7.37
CA PHE A 303 -1.68 -11.88 -7.30
C PHE A 303 -2.12 -11.79 -5.84
N ASN A 304 -3.25 -11.10 -5.61
CA ASN A 304 -3.81 -10.89 -4.28
C ASN A 304 -5.33 -11.12 -4.32
N TYR A 305 -5.80 -11.92 -3.38
CA TYR A 305 -7.22 -12.02 -3.02
C TYR A 305 -7.39 -11.58 -1.58
N LYS A 306 -8.36 -10.71 -1.33
CA LYS A 306 -8.70 -10.24 0.00
C LYS A 306 -10.21 -10.21 0.16
N SER A 307 -10.71 -10.70 1.30
CA SER A 307 -12.10 -10.55 1.71
C SER A 307 -12.13 -10.03 3.14
N ALA A 308 -12.91 -8.99 3.36
CA ALA A 308 -13.04 -8.32 4.64
C ALA A 308 -14.52 -8.05 4.95
N ASN A 309 -14.93 -8.38 6.18
CA ASN A 309 -16.27 -8.11 6.68
C ASN A 309 -16.26 -6.93 7.65
N GLY A 310 -17.29 -6.09 7.59
CA GLY A 310 -17.51 -5.06 8.59
C GLY A 310 -18.01 -5.62 9.92
N LEU A 311 -17.97 -4.81 10.96
CA LEU A 311 -18.59 -5.15 12.25
C LEU A 311 -20.11 -5.17 12.18
N ASP A 312 -20.72 -4.44 11.25
CA ASP A 312 -22.15 -4.59 10.97
C ASP A 312 -22.44 -5.89 10.19
N ILE A 313 -23.67 -6.36 10.26
CA ILE A 313 -24.10 -7.64 9.67
C ILE A 313 -24.16 -7.65 8.13
N VAL A 314 -23.94 -6.51 7.47
CA VAL A 314 -24.11 -6.35 6.00
C VAL A 314 -22.80 -6.00 5.31
N SER A 315 -22.05 -5.02 5.82
CA SER A 315 -20.87 -4.49 5.11
C SER A 315 -19.83 -5.57 4.83
N GLY A 316 -19.33 -5.53 3.60
CA GLY A 316 -18.29 -6.45 3.13
C GLY A 316 -17.53 -5.88 1.94
N ARG A 317 -16.32 -6.40 1.73
CA ARG A 317 -15.43 -6.01 0.63
C ARG A 317 -14.63 -7.21 0.16
N GLU A 318 -14.66 -7.48 -1.13
CA GLU A 318 -13.82 -8.49 -1.78
C GLU A 318 -12.95 -7.83 -2.84
N GLU A 319 -11.70 -8.22 -2.88
CA GLU A 319 -10.71 -7.67 -3.80
C GLU A 319 -9.95 -8.79 -4.51
N PHE A 320 -9.85 -8.66 -5.83
CA PHE A 320 -8.99 -9.47 -6.67
C PHE A 320 -8.01 -8.54 -7.36
N GLY A 321 -6.73 -8.69 -7.13
CA GLY A 321 -5.71 -7.83 -7.68
C GLY A 321 -4.56 -8.62 -8.28
N GLY A 322 -3.92 -8.05 -9.30
CA GLY A 322 -2.68 -8.55 -9.83
C GLY A 322 -1.78 -7.39 -10.26
N ARG A 323 -0.50 -7.60 -10.16
CA ARG A 323 0.53 -6.66 -10.58
C ARG A 323 1.61 -7.38 -11.36
N PHE A 324 2.08 -6.73 -12.39
CA PHE A 324 3.27 -7.09 -13.15
C PHE A 324 4.23 -5.92 -13.17
N SER A 325 5.53 -6.17 -13.04
CA SER A 325 6.56 -5.15 -13.15
C SER A 325 7.81 -5.74 -13.80
N MET A 326 8.50 -4.92 -14.60
CA MET A 326 9.72 -5.30 -15.25
C MET A 326 10.69 -4.12 -15.38
N GLU A 327 11.96 -4.42 -15.33
CA GLU A 327 13.04 -3.54 -15.75
C GLU A 327 13.96 -4.31 -16.68
N GLN A 328 14.33 -3.69 -17.79
CA GLN A 328 15.29 -4.25 -18.71
C GLN A 328 16.31 -3.19 -19.13
N ARG A 329 17.58 -3.48 -18.94
CA ARG A 329 18.70 -2.66 -19.38
C ARG A 329 19.31 -3.28 -20.63
N VAL A 330 19.54 -2.45 -21.63
CA VAL A 330 20.10 -2.84 -22.93
C VAL A 330 21.19 -1.85 -23.34
N LEU A 331 21.90 -2.15 -24.44
CA LEU A 331 22.98 -1.30 -24.97
C LEU A 331 24.03 -0.96 -23.88
N GLU A 332 24.55 -1.98 -23.20
CA GLU A 332 25.55 -1.81 -22.13
C GLU A 332 25.07 -0.85 -21.00
N ASN A 333 23.82 -0.98 -20.60
CA ASN A 333 23.13 -0.13 -19.60
C ASN A 333 22.89 1.32 -20.04
N ARG A 334 23.09 1.66 -21.31
CA ARG A 334 22.76 3.00 -21.83
C ARG A 334 21.27 3.25 -21.91
N LEU A 335 20.49 2.22 -22.24
CA LEU A 335 19.04 2.34 -22.34
C LEU A 335 18.37 1.38 -21.35
N GLN A 336 17.46 1.91 -20.55
CA GLN A 336 16.69 1.18 -19.54
C GLN A 336 15.20 1.37 -19.83
N PHE A 337 14.47 0.26 -19.87
CA PHE A 337 13.02 0.23 -19.93
C PHE A 337 12.47 -0.23 -18.60
N ASN A 338 11.52 0.52 -18.05
CA ASN A 338 10.73 0.15 -16.87
C ASN A 338 9.27 0.06 -17.27
N GLY A 339 8.57 -0.94 -16.76
CA GLY A 339 7.14 -1.09 -16.98
C GLY A 339 6.47 -1.66 -15.75
N SER A 340 5.28 -1.18 -15.44
CA SER A 340 4.42 -1.79 -14.44
C SER A 340 2.96 -1.70 -14.85
N LEU A 341 2.20 -2.73 -14.50
CA LEU A 341 0.76 -2.79 -14.69
C LEU A 341 0.14 -3.40 -13.45
N SER A 342 -0.78 -2.68 -12.82
CA SER A 342 -1.56 -3.15 -11.70
C SER A 342 -3.04 -3.08 -12.08
N ALA A 343 -3.76 -4.18 -11.88
CA ALA A 343 -5.20 -4.26 -12.10
C ALA A 343 -5.87 -4.80 -10.84
N ARG A 344 -7.00 -4.22 -10.45
CA ARG A 344 -7.76 -4.65 -9.28
C ARG A 344 -9.25 -4.52 -9.52
N ARG A 345 -9.99 -5.59 -9.21
CA ARG A 345 -11.45 -5.59 -9.14
C ARG A 345 -11.88 -5.65 -7.68
N VAL A 346 -12.85 -4.84 -7.32
CA VAL A 346 -13.41 -4.76 -5.97
C VAL A 346 -14.91 -4.89 -6.05
N ASN A 347 -15.49 -5.79 -5.23
CA ASN A 347 -16.90 -5.89 -4.95
C ASN A 347 -17.13 -5.31 -3.55
N GLU A 348 -18.06 -4.39 -3.43
CA GLU A 348 -18.38 -3.69 -2.19
C GLU A 348 -19.84 -3.89 -1.84
N THR A 349 -20.14 -4.19 -0.58
CA THR A 349 -21.48 -4.13 -0.02
C THR A 349 -21.45 -3.13 1.13
N TRP A 350 -22.30 -2.12 1.07
CA TRP A 350 -22.36 -1.07 2.09
C TRP A 350 -23.58 -1.25 2.98
N GLY A 351 -23.37 -1.14 4.30
CA GLY A 351 -24.43 -0.81 5.22
C GLY A 351 -24.95 0.61 4.97
N ASN A 352 -26.01 0.99 5.66
CA ASN A 352 -26.52 2.34 5.59
C ASN A 352 -25.77 3.26 6.55
N ASP A 353 -25.42 4.49 6.13
CA ASP A 353 -24.79 5.47 7.00
C ASP A 353 -25.70 5.82 8.19
N GLY A 354 -25.10 5.89 9.40
CA GLY A 354 -25.77 6.29 10.64
C GLY A 354 -26.62 5.18 11.30
N PHE A 355 -26.57 3.92 10.84
CA PHE A 355 -27.32 2.83 11.51
C PHE A 355 -26.82 2.53 12.92
N PHE A 356 -25.52 2.69 13.20
CA PHE A 356 -25.00 2.59 14.56
C PHE A 356 -25.54 3.69 15.47
N ASP A 357 -25.55 4.94 15.02
CA ASP A 357 -26.12 6.06 15.79
C ASP A 357 -27.61 5.83 16.07
N ARG A 358 -28.34 5.28 15.10
CA ARG A 358 -29.75 4.91 15.30
C ARG A 358 -29.89 3.80 16.33
N ALA A 359 -29.11 2.74 16.26
CA ALA A 359 -29.15 1.65 17.23
C ALA A 359 -28.85 2.13 18.65
N LEU A 360 -27.92 3.06 18.82
CA LEU A 360 -27.57 3.65 20.13
C LEU A 360 -28.65 4.60 20.68
N THR A 361 -29.46 5.19 19.81
CA THR A 361 -30.47 6.19 20.19
C THR A 361 -31.91 5.67 20.19
N MET A 362 -32.11 4.46 19.63
CA MET A 362 -33.42 3.82 19.61
C MET A 362 -33.92 3.50 21.02
N ASN A 363 -35.23 3.66 21.23
CA ASN A 363 -35.89 3.26 22.47
C ASN A 363 -35.81 1.72 22.62
N PRO A 364 -35.16 1.17 23.65
CA PRO A 364 -34.98 -0.28 23.82
C PRO A 364 -36.26 -1.03 24.14
N THR A 365 -37.38 -0.31 24.42
CA THR A 365 -38.69 -0.96 24.61
C THR A 365 -39.52 -1.08 23.33
N MET A 366 -39.00 -0.59 22.17
CA MET A 366 -39.66 -0.78 20.87
C MET A 366 -39.38 -2.19 20.32
N PRO A 367 -40.37 -2.88 19.72
CA PRO A 367 -40.15 -4.18 19.09
C PRO A 367 -39.47 -4.03 17.74
N VAL A 368 -38.76 -5.09 17.31
CA VAL A 368 -38.19 -5.18 15.96
C VAL A 368 -39.26 -5.43 14.91
N TYR A 369 -40.25 -6.24 15.25
CA TYR A 369 -41.32 -6.68 14.37
C TYR A 369 -42.69 -6.38 14.95
N ASN A 370 -43.66 -6.16 14.07
CA ASN A 370 -45.09 -6.14 14.40
C ASN A 370 -45.61 -7.55 14.62
N ALA A 371 -46.84 -7.68 15.11
CA ALA A 371 -47.48 -8.98 15.36
C ALA A 371 -47.71 -9.81 14.08
N ASP A 372 -47.76 -9.18 12.92
CA ASP A 372 -47.87 -9.80 11.61
C ASP A 372 -46.52 -10.22 10.99
N GLY A 373 -45.42 -10.01 11.68
CA GLY A 373 -44.09 -10.33 11.23
C GLY A 373 -43.41 -9.25 10.35
N SER A 374 -44.12 -8.18 10.01
CA SER A 374 -43.51 -7.03 9.33
C SER A 374 -42.58 -6.26 10.29
N TYR A 375 -41.61 -5.52 9.73
CA TYR A 375 -40.74 -4.66 10.54
C TYR A 375 -41.53 -3.51 11.16
N TYR A 376 -41.34 -3.32 12.47
CA TYR A 376 -41.92 -2.19 13.18
C TYR A 376 -41.34 -0.87 12.66
N GLN A 377 -42.20 0.06 12.27
CA GLN A 377 -41.82 1.40 11.83
C GLN A 377 -42.20 2.40 12.91
N PRO A 378 -41.24 3.15 13.51
CA PRO A 378 -41.54 4.17 14.47
C PRO A 378 -42.45 5.25 13.88
N THR A 379 -43.42 5.69 14.66
CA THR A 379 -44.45 6.68 14.21
C THR A 379 -43.96 8.13 14.23
N SER A 380 -42.74 8.40 14.68
CA SER A 380 -42.19 9.76 14.76
C SER A 380 -41.47 10.15 13.47
N PRO A 381 -41.81 11.27 12.84
CA PRO A 381 -41.11 11.77 11.65
C PRO A 381 -39.70 12.30 11.97
N THR A 382 -39.28 12.35 13.21
CA THR A 382 -37.98 12.91 13.65
C THR A 382 -36.80 11.94 13.49
N GLY A 383 -36.83 11.09 12.48
CA GLY A 383 -35.63 10.36 12.03
C GLY A 383 -35.31 9.05 12.74
N ALA A 384 -36.13 8.57 13.68
CA ALA A 384 -35.98 7.24 14.23
C ALA A 384 -36.47 6.20 13.22
N THR A 385 -35.59 5.40 12.67
CA THR A 385 -35.91 4.27 11.81
C THR A 385 -35.39 2.99 12.43
N ASN A 386 -36.09 1.88 12.24
CA ASN A 386 -35.66 0.58 12.73
C ASN A 386 -34.34 0.18 12.06
N PRO A 387 -33.19 0.15 12.79
CA PRO A 387 -31.88 -0.09 12.17
C PRO A 387 -31.75 -1.51 11.61
N VAL A 388 -32.45 -2.49 12.16
CA VAL A 388 -32.47 -3.87 11.64
C VAL A 388 -33.18 -3.92 10.29
N ALA A 389 -34.34 -3.25 10.17
CA ALA A 389 -35.06 -3.13 8.92
C ALA A 389 -34.25 -2.40 7.85
N GLU A 390 -33.53 -1.33 8.23
CA GLU A 390 -32.68 -0.56 7.34
C GLU A 390 -31.57 -1.44 6.70
N LEU A 391 -30.97 -2.30 7.48
CA LEU A 391 -29.93 -3.21 6.95
C LEU A 391 -30.51 -4.38 6.16
N ALA A 392 -31.67 -4.91 6.54
CA ALA A 392 -32.27 -6.08 5.91
C ALA A 392 -33.02 -5.76 4.61
N LEU A 393 -33.60 -4.56 4.49
CA LEU A 393 -34.48 -4.16 3.40
C LEU A 393 -33.80 -3.26 2.35
N ARG A 394 -32.48 -3.15 2.41
CA ARG A 394 -31.69 -2.39 1.43
C ARG A 394 -30.59 -3.24 0.83
N ASP A 395 -30.44 -3.12 -0.48
CA ASP A 395 -29.27 -3.56 -1.20
C ASP A 395 -28.47 -2.33 -1.63
N ASN A 396 -27.23 -2.24 -1.20
CA ASN A 396 -26.32 -1.18 -1.62
C ASN A 396 -24.99 -1.83 -2.01
N ASN A 397 -24.81 -2.08 -3.30
CA ASN A 397 -23.70 -2.84 -3.83
C ASN A 397 -22.88 -1.99 -4.80
N GLY A 398 -21.57 -2.20 -4.81
CA GLY A 398 -20.65 -1.56 -5.73
C GLY A 398 -19.67 -2.54 -6.36
N GLN A 399 -19.30 -2.22 -7.56
CA GLN A 399 -18.19 -2.86 -8.24
C GLN A 399 -17.24 -1.79 -8.73
N ARG A 400 -15.95 -1.97 -8.51
CA ARG A 400 -14.90 -1.08 -8.99
C ARG A 400 -13.87 -1.86 -9.77
N MET A 401 -13.34 -1.23 -10.80
CA MET A 401 -12.15 -1.69 -11.52
C MET A 401 -11.10 -0.61 -11.48
N TYR A 402 -9.91 -0.95 -11.04
CA TYR A 402 -8.75 -0.08 -11.04
C TYR A 402 -7.71 -0.62 -11.99
N LEU A 403 -7.10 0.27 -12.78
CA LEU A 403 -5.95 -0.04 -13.62
C LEU A 403 -4.94 1.09 -13.48
N LEU A 404 -3.72 0.74 -13.10
CA LEU A 404 -2.58 1.64 -13.04
C LEU A 404 -1.46 1.05 -13.89
N GLY A 405 -1.11 1.73 -14.97
CA GLY A 405 -0.03 1.33 -15.89
C GLY A 405 1.03 2.41 -15.99
N THR A 406 2.30 2.00 -16.02
CA THR A 406 3.43 2.88 -16.29
C THR A 406 4.37 2.24 -17.30
N ALA A 407 4.90 3.04 -18.20
CA ALA A 407 5.97 2.67 -19.11
C ALA A 407 6.99 3.81 -19.15
N GLU A 408 8.27 3.49 -18.97
CA GLU A 408 9.34 4.46 -18.90
C GLU A 408 10.52 3.99 -19.74
N ALA A 409 11.14 4.90 -20.46
CA ALA A 409 12.40 4.71 -21.18
C ALA A 409 13.41 5.75 -20.69
N LYS A 410 14.53 5.29 -20.11
CA LYS A 410 15.64 6.13 -19.63
C LYS A 410 16.87 5.90 -20.49
N LEU A 411 17.41 6.99 -21.04
CA LEU A 411 18.64 6.98 -21.84
C LEU A 411 19.76 7.69 -21.08
N ASN A 412 20.84 6.99 -20.80
CA ASN A 412 22.09 7.55 -20.29
C ASN A 412 22.90 8.09 -21.47
N ILE A 413 22.95 9.43 -21.60
CA ILE A 413 23.59 10.13 -22.72
C ILE A 413 25.09 10.23 -22.46
N LEU A 414 25.47 10.64 -21.23
CA LEU A 414 26.85 10.79 -20.81
C LEU A 414 27.02 10.21 -19.40
N GLN A 415 28.03 9.38 -19.23
CA GLN A 415 28.38 8.80 -17.95
C GLN A 415 29.89 8.76 -17.82
N THR A 416 30.43 9.69 -17.04
CA THR A 416 31.85 9.78 -16.67
C THR A 416 31.94 9.97 -15.16
N GLU A 417 33.13 9.94 -14.60
CA GLU A 417 33.34 10.20 -13.17
C GLU A 417 32.83 11.58 -12.73
N LYS A 418 32.93 12.60 -13.61
CA LYS A 418 32.55 13.97 -13.30
C LYS A 418 31.12 14.33 -13.76
N HIS A 419 30.64 13.71 -14.82
CA HIS A 419 29.40 14.09 -15.48
C HIS A 419 28.48 12.89 -15.65
N LEU A 420 27.24 13.01 -15.21
CA LEU A 420 26.16 12.09 -15.53
C LEU A 420 25.03 12.91 -16.19
N LEU A 421 24.68 12.58 -17.42
CA LEU A 421 23.53 13.16 -18.11
C LEU A 421 22.62 12.04 -18.59
N ASN A 422 21.37 12.06 -18.15
CA ASN A 422 20.35 11.14 -18.64
C ASN A 422 19.04 11.85 -18.95
N THR A 423 18.25 11.23 -19.80
CA THR A 423 16.90 11.67 -20.11
C THR A 423 15.92 10.52 -19.93
N THR A 424 14.73 10.83 -19.48
CA THR A 424 13.67 9.85 -19.22
C THR A 424 12.38 10.32 -19.88
N LEU A 425 11.72 9.44 -20.60
CA LEU A 425 10.37 9.63 -21.12
C LEU A 425 9.47 8.59 -20.45
N SER A 426 8.40 9.02 -19.82
CA SER A 426 7.44 8.14 -19.17
C SER A 426 6.01 8.44 -19.62
N TYR A 427 5.23 7.36 -19.73
CA TYR A 427 3.79 7.41 -19.93
C TYR A 427 3.10 6.65 -18.83
N SER A 428 2.03 7.21 -18.28
CA SER A 428 1.22 6.54 -17.29
C SER A 428 -0.27 6.66 -17.58
N LEU A 429 -0.98 5.59 -17.27
CA LEU A 429 -2.42 5.47 -17.34
C LEU A 429 -2.97 5.14 -15.96
N HIS A 430 -3.91 5.94 -15.49
CA HIS A 430 -4.71 5.64 -14.31
C HIS A 430 -6.18 5.57 -14.74
N TYR A 431 -6.79 4.42 -14.59
CA TYR A 431 -8.19 4.17 -14.88
C TYR A 431 -8.90 3.66 -13.62
N ASN A 432 -10.09 4.19 -13.37
CA ASN A 432 -10.95 3.77 -12.28
C ASN A 432 -12.39 3.87 -12.76
N ASP A 433 -13.16 2.81 -12.64
CA ASP A 433 -14.60 2.84 -12.80
C ASP A 433 -15.31 2.39 -11.52
N MET A 434 -16.55 2.78 -11.40
CA MET A 434 -17.43 2.42 -10.31
C MET A 434 -18.84 2.23 -10.83
N LYS A 435 -19.38 1.04 -10.60
CA LYS A 435 -20.82 0.75 -10.75
C LYS A 435 -21.41 0.67 -9.35
N GLN A 436 -22.41 1.50 -9.06
CA GLN A 436 -23.17 1.47 -7.82
C GLN A 436 -24.61 1.06 -8.11
N GLN A 437 -25.16 0.22 -7.26
CA GLN A 437 -26.50 -0.35 -7.37
C GLN A 437 -27.17 -0.24 -6.01
N TYR A 438 -28.28 0.48 -5.96
CA TYR A 438 -29.02 0.71 -4.73
C TYR A 438 -30.46 0.28 -4.92
N TYR A 439 -31.02 -0.40 -3.93
CA TYR A 439 -32.43 -0.72 -3.82
C TYR A 439 -32.91 -0.60 -2.38
N ALA A 440 -34.01 0.09 -2.16
CA ALA A 440 -34.76 0.10 -0.91
C ALA A 440 -36.13 -0.56 -1.16
N SER A 441 -36.46 -1.57 -0.35
CA SER A 441 -37.71 -2.35 -0.45
C SER A 441 -38.94 -1.51 -0.14
N SER A 442 -40.07 -1.92 -0.70
CA SER A 442 -41.40 -1.35 -0.42
C SER A 442 -41.77 -1.41 1.06
N ALA A 443 -41.23 -2.40 1.81
CA ALA A 443 -41.46 -2.57 3.26
C ALA A 443 -40.49 -1.75 4.12
N GLY A 444 -39.52 -1.04 3.51
CA GLY A 444 -38.52 -0.25 4.21
C GLY A 444 -39.04 1.11 4.69
N SER A 445 -38.34 1.68 5.67
CA SER A 445 -38.65 3.00 6.23
C SER A 445 -38.62 4.11 5.19
N GLU A 446 -37.70 4.03 4.21
CA GLU A 446 -37.61 5.01 3.12
C GLU A 446 -38.88 5.05 2.30
N SER A 447 -39.44 3.89 1.96
CA SER A 447 -40.74 3.79 1.25
C SER A 447 -41.91 4.23 2.11
N TYR A 448 -41.93 3.82 3.39
CA TYR A 448 -42.98 4.19 4.35
C TYR A 448 -43.09 5.71 4.53
N TRP A 449 -41.98 6.40 4.73
CA TRP A 449 -42.00 7.85 5.01
C TRP A 449 -42.19 8.70 3.76
N ASN A 450 -41.77 8.22 2.58
CA ASN A 450 -41.89 8.97 1.33
C ASN A 450 -43.15 8.62 0.52
N GLY A 451 -43.91 7.61 0.95
CA GLY A 451 -45.21 7.25 0.34
C GLY A 451 -45.11 6.55 -1.01
N TYR A 452 -43.97 5.90 -1.32
CA TYR A 452 -43.80 5.10 -2.54
C TYR A 452 -43.46 3.63 -2.22
N LYS A 453 -43.60 2.74 -3.19
CA LYS A 453 -43.29 1.31 -3.05
C LYS A 453 -41.92 1.00 -3.66
N GLY A 454 -40.88 1.01 -2.83
CA GLY A 454 -39.52 0.72 -3.26
C GLY A 454 -38.87 1.85 -4.07
N ARG A 455 -37.55 1.90 -3.98
CA ARG A 455 -36.67 2.80 -4.74
C ARG A 455 -35.49 2.06 -5.29
N ALA A 456 -35.18 2.25 -6.57
CA ALA A 456 -34.00 1.72 -7.20
C ALA A 456 -33.14 2.84 -7.80
N GLU A 457 -31.84 2.69 -7.72
CA GLU A 457 -30.85 3.58 -8.35
C GLU A 457 -29.70 2.77 -8.93
N MET A 458 -29.29 3.12 -10.13
CA MET A 458 -28.04 2.65 -10.74
C MET A 458 -27.20 3.84 -11.15
N LYS A 459 -25.91 3.79 -10.82
CA LYS A 459 -24.94 4.81 -11.16
C LYS A 459 -23.68 4.16 -11.68
N TYR A 460 -23.18 4.67 -12.80
CA TYR A 460 -21.89 4.31 -13.36
C TYR A 460 -21.02 5.56 -13.46
N GLN A 461 -19.79 5.48 -12.94
CA GLN A 461 -18.82 6.55 -12.98
C GLN A 461 -17.50 6.01 -13.51
N LYS A 462 -16.79 6.82 -14.27
CA LYS A 462 -15.49 6.48 -14.84
C LYS A 462 -14.55 7.66 -14.74
N TRP A 463 -13.34 7.40 -14.28
CA TRP A 463 -12.22 8.33 -14.24
C TRP A 463 -11.05 7.73 -15.00
N TYR A 464 -10.45 8.50 -15.88
CA TYR A 464 -9.19 8.08 -16.46
C TYR A 464 -8.28 9.27 -16.65
N THR A 465 -7.00 9.08 -16.35
CA THR A 465 -5.94 10.05 -16.46
C THR A 465 -4.81 9.47 -17.28
N ASN A 466 -4.44 10.17 -18.34
CA ASN A 466 -3.25 9.89 -19.13
C ASN A 466 -2.21 10.95 -18.84
N ARG A 467 -0.96 10.53 -18.61
CA ARG A 467 0.14 11.44 -18.33
C ARG A 467 1.36 11.07 -19.15
N LEU A 468 1.90 12.04 -19.85
CA LEU A 468 3.20 11.99 -20.50
C LEU A 468 4.15 12.89 -19.75
N GLU A 469 5.33 12.39 -19.42
CA GLU A 469 6.34 13.15 -18.70
C GLU A 469 7.71 12.95 -19.33
N TRP A 470 8.43 14.04 -19.47
CA TRP A 470 9.82 14.05 -19.90
C TRP A 470 10.69 14.67 -18.81
N LEU A 471 11.84 14.06 -18.53
CA LEU A 471 12.81 14.49 -17.54
C LEU A 471 14.21 14.54 -18.16
N GLY A 472 14.96 15.57 -17.83
CA GLY A 472 16.40 15.66 -18.05
C GLY A 472 17.09 15.78 -16.70
N ASN A 473 18.05 14.91 -16.43
CA ASN A 473 18.83 14.90 -15.20
C ASN A 473 20.31 15.08 -15.52
N TYR A 474 20.96 16.00 -14.81
CA TYR A 474 22.38 16.25 -14.90
C TYR A 474 23.03 16.26 -13.54
N VAL A 475 24.10 15.50 -13.38
CA VAL A 475 24.92 15.48 -12.17
C VAL A 475 26.35 15.89 -12.55
N LEU A 476 26.89 16.83 -11.78
CA LEU A 476 28.25 17.35 -11.94
C LEU A 476 29.01 17.18 -10.62
N ASN A 477 30.11 16.41 -10.66
CA ASN A 477 31.02 16.20 -9.54
C ASN A 477 32.35 16.91 -9.80
N LEU A 478 32.67 17.97 -9.07
CA LEU A 478 33.88 18.74 -9.18
C LEU A 478 34.61 18.76 -7.81
N GLY A 479 35.24 17.63 -7.45
CA GLY A 479 35.91 17.50 -6.17
C GLY A 479 34.94 17.73 -5.00
N ASP A 480 35.14 18.84 -4.29
CA ASP A 480 34.31 19.22 -3.13
C ASP A 480 32.90 19.71 -3.48
N HIS A 481 32.60 19.91 -4.76
CA HIS A 481 31.32 20.44 -5.24
C HIS A 481 30.53 19.37 -5.98
N ASN A 482 29.30 19.12 -5.55
CA ASN A 482 28.33 18.26 -6.23
C ASN A 482 27.09 19.09 -6.61
N ILE A 483 26.74 19.07 -7.89
CA ILE A 483 25.56 19.77 -8.42
C ILE A 483 24.66 18.75 -9.10
N LYS A 484 23.38 18.70 -8.68
CA LYS A 484 22.35 17.86 -9.29
C LYS A 484 21.23 18.77 -9.83
N ALA A 485 21.02 18.74 -11.12
CA ALA A 485 19.97 19.50 -11.79
C ALA A 485 18.94 18.57 -12.43
N VAL A 486 17.67 18.91 -12.28
CA VAL A 486 16.54 18.22 -12.92
C VAL A 486 15.71 19.26 -13.63
N VAL A 487 15.35 18.99 -14.88
CA VAL A 487 14.35 19.74 -15.64
C VAL A 487 13.28 18.78 -16.13
N GLY A 488 12.04 19.24 -16.21
CA GLY A 488 10.96 18.35 -16.62
C GLY A 488 9.80 19.06 -17.28
N TYR A 489 9.10 18.28 -18.09
CA TYR A 489 7.85 18.64 -18.75
C TYR A 489 6.80 17.60 -18.41
N THR A 490 5.60 18.01 -18.09
CA THR A 490 4.45 17.13 -17.81
C THR A 490 3.26 17.57 -18.65
N TYR A 491 2.63 16.62 -19.34
CA TYR A 491 1.30 16.75 -19.92
C TYR A 491 0.39 15.74 -19.27
N GLU A 492 -0.72 16.18 -18.70
CA GLU A 492 -1.71 15.33 -18.06
C GLU A 492 -3.11 15.69 -18.56
N LYS A 493 -3.88 14.67 -18.93
CA LYS A 493 -5.29 14.80 -19.30
C LYS A 493 -6.12 13.85 -18.44
N SER A 494 -7.06 14.42 -17.69
CA SER A 494 -7.99 13.67 -16.84
C SER A 494 -9.42 13.88 -17.33
N ILE A 495 -10.18 12.81 -17.39
CA ILE A 495 -11.59 12.81 -17.79
C ILE A 495 -12.39 12.06 -16.73
N TRP A 496 -13.49 12.67 -16.32
CA TRP A 496 -14.51 12.07 -15.50
C TRP A 496 -15.81 12.03 -16.26
N GLU A 497 -16.49 10.90 -16.22
CA GLU A 497 -17.79 10.67 -16.84
C GLU A 497 -18.71 9.96 -15.86
N GLN A 498 -19.98 10.31 -15.88
CA GLN A 498 -21.00 9.58 -15.14
C GLN A 498 -22.30 9.48 -15.95
N ILE A 499 -23.02 8.41 -15.68
CA ILE A 499 -24.42 8.23 -16.07
C ILE A 499 -25.12 7.52 -14.92
N GLY A 500 -26.33 7.91 -14.63
CA GLY A 500 -27.14 7.26 -13.62
C GLY A 500 -28.60 7.58 -13.75
N GLY A 501 -29.40 6.81 -13.05
CA GLY A 501 -30.84 7.03 -12.97
C GLY A 501 -31.43 6.36 -11.75
N SER A 502 -32.52 6.92 -11.25
CA SER A 502 -33.31 6.35 -10.16
C SER A 502 -34.80 6.39 -10.53
N ASN A 503 -35.52 5.40 -10.03
CA ASN A 503 -36.98 5.34 -10.14
C ASN A 503 -37.57 4.81 -8.84
N ASN A 504 -38.83 5.10 -8.62
CA ASN A 504 -39.57 4.73 -7.40
C ASN A 504 -40.88 4.06 -7.76
N ASP A 505 -41.54 3.52 -6.74
CA ASP A 505 -42.87 2.95 -6.81
C ASP A 505 -42.97 1.71 -7.74
N PHE A 506 -42.24 0.67 -7.33
CA PHE A 506 -42.19 -0.63 -8.01
C PHE A 506 -43.34 -1.53 -7.56
N SER A 507 -43.95 -2.22 -8.51
CA SER A 507 -45.04 -3.19 -8.22
C SER A 507 -44.53 -4.41 -7.44
N PHE A 508 -43.24 -4.77 -7.58
CA PHE A 508 -42.64 -5.94 -6.96
C PHE A 508 -41.18 -5.63 -6.54
N ASP A 509 -40.79 -6.06 -5.37
CA ASP A 509 -39.43 -5.88 -4.82
C ASP A 509 -38.35 -6.77 -5.48
N ASN A 510 -38.75 -7.86 -6.14
CA ASN A 510 -37.83 -8.85 -6.70
C ASN A 510 -37.03 -8.36 -7.92
N THR A 511 -37.52 -7.35 -8.64
CA THR A 511 -36.80 -6.73 -9.76
C THR A 511 -35.63 -5.87 -9.32
N LYS A 512 -35.71 -5.31 -8.09
CA LYS A 512 -34.70 -4.43 -7.52
C LYS A 512 -34.25 -3.36 -8.52
N TYR A 513 -32.95 -3.16 -8.64
CA TYR A 513 -32.32 -2.21 -9.57
C TYR A 513 -32.11 -2.76 -10.99
N TRP A 514 -32.51 -4.02 -11.28
CA TRP A 514 -32.26 -4.62 -12.60
C TRP A 514 -33.24 -4.12 -13.70
N ASP A 515 -34.34 -3.55 -13.29
CA ASP A 515 -35.29 -2.94 -14.21
C ASP A 515 -35.83 -1.60 -13.66
N LEU A 516 -35.04 -0.54 -13.87
CA LEU A 516 -35.43 0.82 -13.47
C LEU A 516 -36.72 1.29 -14.22
N GLY A 517 -37.00 0.74 -15.41
CA GLY A 517 -38.16 1.12 -16.22
C GLY A 517 -39.49 0.69 -15.62
N SER A 518 -39.50 -0.31 -14.72
CA SER A 518 -40.74 -0.85 -14.14
C SER A 518 -41.35 -0.01 -13.01
N GLY A 519 -40.61 0.98 -12.45
CA GLY A 519 -41.15 1.91 -11.46
C GLY A 519 -42.12 2.92 -12.08
N SER A 520 -43.24 3.21 -11.40
CA SER A 520 -44.32 4.05 -11.93
C SER A 520 -43.93 5.51 -12.11
N TYR A 521 -42.98 6.04 -11.29
CA TYR A 521 -42.55 7.43 -11.36
C TYR A 521 -41.92 7.85 -12.70
N LEU A 522 -41.47 6.89 -13.52
CA LEU A 522 -41.02 7.19 -14.88
C LEU A 522 -42.18 7.73 -15.75
N LYS A 523 -43.37 7.16 -15.63
CA LYS A 523 -44.57 7.60 -16.38
C LYS A 523 -45.05 8.97 -15.92
N ASP A 524 -44.87 9.29 -14.65
CA ASP A 524 -45.29 10.54 -14.02
C ASP A 524 -44.25 11.66 -14.16
N GLY A 525 -43.11 11.39 -14.83
CA GLY A 525 -42.04 12.36 -14.99
C GLY A 525 -41.23 12.65 -13.69
N LEU A 526 -41.35 11.77 -12.69
CA LEU A 526 -40.71 11.91 -11.36
C LEU A 526 -39.44 11.06 -11.23
N ALA A 527 -39.14 10.20 -12.18
CA ALA A 527 -37.88 9.45 -12.21
C ALA A 527 -36.71 10.39 -12.53
N SER A 528 -35.55 10.07 -12.02
CA SER A 528 -34.32 10.83 -12.28
C SER A 528 -33.46 10.12 -13.31
N LEU A 529 -32.98 10.86 -14.31
CA LEU A 529 -31.95 10.44 -15.24
C LEU A 529 -30.91 11.57 -15.33
N TYR A 530 -29.65 11.23 -15.14
CA TYR A 530 -28.57 12.22 -15.14
C TYR A 530 -27.32 11.67 -15.82
N SER A 531 -26.57 12.56 -16.43
CA SER A 531 -25.24 12.28 -16.94
C SER A 531 -24.35 13.51 -16.74
N GLY A 532 -23.07 13.31 -16.78
CA GLY A 532 -22.10 14.40 -16.65
C GLY A 532 -20.74 13.99 -17.18
N ARG A 533 -19.98 14.97 -17.66
CA ARG A 533 -18.59 14.82 -18.06
C ARG A 533 -17.80 16.05 -17.71
N SER A 534 -16.63 15.86 -17.12
CA SER A 534 -15.64 16.90 -16.98
C SER A 534 -14.30 16.45 -17.57
N GLU A 535 -13.55 17.41 -18.07
CA GLU A 535 -12.25 17.19 -18.68
C GLU A 535 -11.28 18.24 -18.14
N SER A 536 -10.13 17.82 -17.64
CA SER A 536 -9.06 18.73 -17.24
C SER A 536 -7.77 18.37 -17.94
N THR A 537 -7.03 19.41 -18.36
CA THR A 537 -5.71 19.27 -18.95
C THR A 537 -4.73 20.11 -18.15
N LEU A 538 -3.56 19.54 -17.85
CA LEU A 538 -2.50 20.19 -17.12
C LEU A 538 -1.19 20.07 -17.91
N ILE A 539 -0.53 21.21 -18.11
CA ILE A 539 0.81 21.31 -18.68
C ILE A 539 1.72 21.91 -17.61
N GLY A 540 2.83 21.26 -17.32
CA GLY A 540 3.76 21.71 -16.31
C GLY A 540 5.20 21.71 -16.80
N PHE A 541 5.95 22.76 -16.47
CA PHE A 541 7.40 22.83 -16.60
C PHE A 541 7.98 23.00 -15.22
N PHE A 542 9.03 22.26 -14.92
CA PHE A 542 9.66 22.37 -13.60
C PHE A 542 11.17 22.19 -13.68
N GLY A 543 11.84 22.72 -12.68
CA GLY A 543 13.26 22.53 -12.47
C GLY A 543 13.60 22.46 -10.99
N ARG A 544 14.61 21.69 -10.67
CA ARG A 544 15.23 21.61 -9.35
C ARG A 544 16.73 21.64 -9.49
N LEU A 545 17.38 22.40 -8.62
CA LEU A 545 18.82 22.46 -8.47
C LEU A 545 19.17 22.10 -7.03
N ASN A 546 20.00 21.10 -6.84
CA ASN A 546 20.60 20.77 -5.56
C ASN A 546 22.10 20.99 -5.65
N TYR A 547 22.67 21.64 -4.64
CA TYR A 547 24.09 21.91 -4.50
C TYR A 547 24.57 21.38 -3.17
N ASN A 548 25.68 20.66 -3.20
CA ASN A 548 26.38 20.17 -2.03
C ASN A 548 27.85 20.57 -2.09
N TRP A 549 28.35 21.19 -1.03
CA TRP A 549 29.74 21.54 -0.86
C TRP A 549 30.34 20.84 0.35
N LYS A 550 31.30 19.94 0.10
CA LYS A 550 32.07 19.19 1.13
C LYS A 550 31.19 18.41 2.12
N ASP A 551 29.98 18.02 1.76
CA ASP A 551 28.99 17.45 2.68
C ASP A 551 28.73 18.30 3.95
N MET A 552 29.05 19.60 3.88
CA MET A 552 28.85 20.57 4.96
C MET A 552 27.76 21.59 4.66
N LEU A 553 27.63 22.01 3.40
CA LEU A 553 26.62 22.98 2.97
C LEU A 553 25.75 22.39 1.87
N PHE A 554 24.46 22.33 2.15
CA PHE A 554 23.46 21.86 1.21
C PHE A 554 22.49 22.99 0.88
N ALA A 555 22.23 23.20 -0.42
CA ALA A 555 21.24 24.16 -0.89
C ALA A 555 20.35 23.50 -1.95
N SER A 556 19.06 23.77 -1.91
CA SER A 556 18.08 23.28 -2.88
C SER A 556 17.16 24.39 -3.31
N ALA A 557 16.92 24.50 -4.62
CA ALA A 557 15.93 25.40 -5.20
C ALA A 557 15.05 24.62 -6.17
N SER A 558 13.73 24.84 -6.09
CA SER A 558 12.75 24.19 -6.98
C SER A 558 11.78 25.25 -7.51
N LEU A 559 11.47 25.16 -8.78
CA LEU A 559 10.46 26.00 -9.43
C LEU A 559 9.56 25.10 -10.29
N ARG A 560 8.26 25.33 -10.23
CA ARG A 560 7.29 24.72 -11.14
C ARG A 560 6.34 25.77 -11.66
N TYR A 561 6.18 25.82 -12.97
CA TYR A 561 5.15 26.56 -13.67
C TYR A 561 4.10 25.58 -14.18
N VAL A 562 2.83 25.85 -13.87
CA VAL A 562 1.71 24.97 -14.26
C VAL A 562 0.66 25.83 -14.96
N TRP A 563 0.22 25.37 -16.11
CA TRP A 563 -0.95 25.89 -16.80
C TRP A 563 -1.97 24.77 -16.92
N GLY A 564 -3.22 25.04 -16.55
CA GLY A 564 -4.29 24.07 -16.57
C GLY A 564 -5.58 24.64 -17.10
N THR A 565 -6.36 23.81 -17.75
CA THR A 565 -7.73 24.12 -18.15
C THR A 565 -8.65 23.07 -17.56
N GLU A 566 -9.81 23.51 -17.08
CA GLU A 566 -10.91 22.61 -16.70
C GLU A 566 -12.12 22.99 -17.55
N ARG A 567 -12.75 21.99 -18.12
CA ARG A 567 -13.94 22.15 -18.96
C ARG A 567 -15.02 21.17 -18.51
N ASN A 568 -16.12 21.68 -17.99
CA ASN A 568 -17.32 20.92 -17.78
C ASN A 568 -18.08 20.85 -19.10
N VAL A 569 -18.35 19.65 -19.58
CA VAL A 569 -19.19 19.40 -20.75
C VAL A 569 -20.51 18.90 -20.20
N TYR A 570 -21.50 19.79 -20.19
CA TYR A 570 -22.85 19.49 -19.77
C TYR A 570 -23.58 18.75 -20.89
#